data_2b4a725dd7d221cd7ce142ccbb4115b0
#
_entry.id   2b4a725dd7d221cd7ce142ccbb4115b0
#
_cell.length_a   1.000
_cell.length_b   1.000
_cell.length_c   1.000
_cell.angle_alpha   90.00
_cell.angle_beta   90.00
_cell.angle_gamma   90.00
#
_symmetry.space_group_name_H-M   'P 1'
#
loop_
_entity.id
_entity.type
_entity.pdbx_description
1 polymer ?
#
loop_
_entity_poly.entity_id
_entity_poly.type
_entity_poly.pdbx_seq_one_letter_code
_entity_poly.pdbx_strand_id
1 'polypeptide(L)'
;MSTPGENWIKLLRGYGPLAGNNATEAENVDSYTKLLKMERLSFRHPARHQLDAYLRDIIPEQRPTILITGTAGDGKTTLCYEILRDLTGRQPASMAPDGIETFDLLDGSQLDLIRDLTGWRKRNADNTLTDDRVAQLELIASHAAGDQHRPTIIAVNDGQMHEVYRAIPTHASNNLRRFFKEAIRLHSHGLTESEAFPRFRLVDLSSITSEVLMKECINAILIRPEWECLEKEADDPLFAPESPFAANHWILSLPPIQERLCDLARLADACHFHLPIRSILMLLSNALLGHEGTQDGLLKPNVETRKLLKKEHQRAVGAFHRNLFGYNLSDIRRNKHNVYRFFASLQIGNETTNDVDELLIFGDRDDETRVLFAELVAHDPHHQRSHAISHEIARYIRGELSDRQDLDRFLKLLSDERRRVFLHASEQAIVDEHLWCVTAFHHAGKYIHDFLKPVRAGEAIHGVRLNSLITGLNRIWTGAYVASTEQELFFASGLDMTTSPVSDILLQAIPKSSIKIGLSRNKLPCLTITHNGRSFSMVLTLMRFEFIHRAYEGAMPGSFSREACEDLTALKQRALRDLDIKEDQHALIHMTLGEGGKVQKTHIEFQ
;
A
#
# COMPACT_ATOMS: atom_id res chain seq x y z
N MET A 1 4.38 27.87 30.28
CA MET A 1 4.19 27.91 28.83
C MET A 1 4.69 26.58 28.28
N SER A 2 4.07 26.07 27.24
CA SER A 2 4.52 24.82 26.60
C SER A 2 5.81 25.08 25.82
N THR A 3 6.78 24.16 25.89
CA THR A 3 8.04 24.28 25.13
C THR A 3 7.83 23.96 23.63
N PRO A 4 8.76 24.33 22.73
CA PRO A 4 8.70 23.93 21.34
C PRO A 4 8.59 22.42 21.14
N GLY A 5 9.37 21.62 21.88
CA GLY A 5 9.33 20.17 21.84
C GLY A 5 7.99 19.59 22.32
N GLU A 6 7.41 20.14 23.38
CA GLU A 6 6.07 19.76 23.82
C GLU A 6 5.00 20.03 22.75
N ASN A 7 5.09 21.16 22.06
CA ASN A 7 4.17 21.47 20.96
C ASN A 7 4.37 20.52 19.78
N TRP A 8 5.60 20.14 19.50
CA TRP A 8 5.91 19.15 18.47
C TRP A 8 5.26 17.79 18.76
N ILE A 9 5.42 17.27 19.98
CA ILE A 9 4.74 16.04 20.39
C ILE A 9 3.21 16.19 20.26
N LYS A 10 2.63 17.32 20.66
CA LYS A 10 1.18 17.57 20.54
C LYS A 10 0.73 17.57 19.07
N LEU A 11 1.50 18.18 18.19
CA LEU A 11 1.20 18.18 16.75
C LEU A 11 1.25 16.76 16.16
N LEU A 12 2.32 16.01 16.42
CA LEU A 12 2.43 14.61 15.98
C LEU A 12 1.29 13.74 16.51
N ARG A 13 0.90 13.94 17.79
CA ARG A 13 -0.26 13.25 18.36
C ARG A 13 -1.56 13.54 17.61
N GLY A 14 -1.71 14.74 17.05
CA GLY A 14 -2.87 15.09 16.22
C GLY A 14 -3.03 14.21 14.98
N TYR A 15 -1.94 13.65 14.48
CA TYR A 15 -1.96 12.66 13.39
C TYR A 15 -2.12 11.21 13.87
N GLY A 16 -1.89 10.93 15.16
CA GLY A 16 -1.86 9.57 15.71
C GLY A 16 -3.24 8.90 15.85
N PRO A 17 -3.27 7.59 16.16
CA PRO A 17 -4.49 6.79 16.28
C PRO A 17 -5.25 7.06 17.57
N LEU A 18 -5.69 8.30 17.83
CA LEU A 18 -6.42 8.71 19.02
C LEU A 18 -7.92 8.39 18.93
N ALA A 19 -8.55 8.14 20.08
CA ALA A 19 -10.00 8.00 20.15
C ALA A 19 -10.67 9.35 19.84
N GLY A 20 -11.58 9.38 18.87
CA GLY A 20 -12.29 10.59 18.43
C GLY A 20 -11.83 11.17 17.09
N ASN A 21 -10.73 10.72 16.55
CA ASN A 21 -10.22 11.15 15.24
C ASN A 21 -10.99 10.51 14.07
N ASN A 22 -12.31 10.43 14.13
CA ASN A 22 -13.15 9.97 13.02
C ASN A 22 -13.57 11.17 12.14
N ALA A 23 -13.44 11.03 10.84
CA ALA A 23 -14.01 11.87 9.77
C ALA A 23 -13.73 13.39 9.76
N THR A 24 -13.42 14.04 10.87
CA THR A 24 -13.12 15.48 11.00
C THR A 24 -11.65 15.78 11.27
N GLU A 25 -10.75 14.85 10.96
CA GLU A 25 -9.33 14.92 11.35
C GLU A 25 -8.58 16.10 10.71
N ALA A 26 -8.94 16.51 9.48
CA ALA A 26 -8.33 17.70 8.88
C ALA A 26 -8.66 18.97 9.68
N GLU A 27 -9.89 19.09 10.17
CA GLU A 27 -10.33 20.23 11.00
C GLU A 27 -9.69 20.17 12.39
N ASN A 28 -9.47 18.97 12.94
CA ASN A 28 -8.77 18.79 14.20
C ASN A 28 -7.30 19.18 14.08
N VAL A 29 -6.60 18.74 13.03
CA VAL A 29 -5.21 19.13 12.77
C VAL A 29 -5.12 20.64 12.57
N ASP A 30 -6.00 21.26 11.79
CA ASP A 30 -6.04 22.71 11.59
C ASP A 30 -6.32 23.47 12.91
N SER A 31 -7.14 22.91 13.78
CA SER A 31 -7.38 23.48 15.12
C SER A 31 -6.14 23.37 16.00
N TYR A 32 -5.45 22.22 15.97
CA TYR A 32 -4.19 22.03 16.69
C TYR A 32 -3.09 22.96 16.17
N THR A 33 -2.91 23.08 14.86
CA THR A 33 -1.88 23.96 14.27
C THR A 33 -2.10 25.43 14.65
N LYS A 34 -3.34 25.90 14.63
CA LYS A 34 -3.70 27.24 15.08
C LYS A 34 -3.43 27.43 16.57
N LEU A 35 -3.85 26.48 17.40
CA LEU A 35 -3.65 26.52 18.86
C LEU A 35 -2.16 26.50 19.24
N LEU A 36 -1.37 25.65 18.56
CA LEU A 36 0.06 25.49 18.83
C LEU A 36 0.93 26.53 18.12
N LYS A 37 0.36 27.33 17.21
CA LYS A 37 1.08 28.25 16.31
C LYS A 37 2.18 27.56 15.53
N MET A 38 1.89 26.37 15.02
CA MET A 38 2.80 25.53 14.24
C MET A 38 2.22 25.29 12.85
N GLU A 39 3.10 25.09 11.88
CA GLU A 39 2.67 24.65 10.55
C GLU A 39 2.33 23.15 10.58
N ARG A 40 1.31 22.76 9.80
CA ARG A 40 0.99 21.35 9.60
C ARG A 40 2.12 20.62 8.86
N LEU A 41 2.15 19.31 9.00
CA LEU A 41 2.98 18.47 8.11
C LEU A 41 2.47 18.62 6.69
N SER A 42 3.32 19.07 5.79
CA SER A 42 3.00 19.31 4.38
C SER A 42 4.19 18.98 3.50
N PHE A 43 3.91 18.54 2.29
CA PHE A 43 4.87 18.33 1.21
C PHE A 43 4.20 18.67 -0.11
N ARG A 44 4.98 18.91 -1.15
CA ARG A 44 4.42 19.14 -2.48
C ARG A 44 3.79 17.85 -2.99
N HIS A 45 2.47 17.83 -3.10
CA HIS A 45 1.73 16.63 -3.51
C HIS A 45 2.19 16.16 -4.91
N PRO A 46 2.45 14.86 -5.15
CA PRO A 46 2.96 14.37 -6.44
C PRO A 46 2.06 14.72 -7.64
N ALA A 47 0.72 14.79 -7.46
CA ALA A 47 -0.20 15.21 -8.51
C ALA A 47 -0.15 16.71 -8.81
N ARG A 48 0.61 17.52 -8.05
CA ARG A 48 0.67 18.96 -8.20
C ARG A 48 1.14 19.38 -9.59
N HIS A 49 2.09 18.66 -10.19
CA HIS A 49 2.59 18.97 -11.52
C HIS A 49 1.49 18.90 -12.61
N GLN A 50 0.53 17.95 -12.48
CA GLN A 50 -0.59 17.86 -13.42
C GLN A 50 -1.53 19.07 -13.28
N LEU A 51 -1.81 19.48 -12.05
CA LEU A 51 -2.66 20.65 -11.80
C LEU A 51 -1.98 21.95 -12.24
N ASP A 52 -0.67 22.09 -12.04
CA ASP A 52 0.10 23.23 -12.54
C ASP A 52 -0.01 23.30 -14.07
N ALA A 53 0.18 22.19 -14.79
CA ALA A 53 0.03 22.12 -16.25
C ALA A 53 -1.38 22.51 -16.73
N TYR A 54 -2.42 22.16 -15.98
CA TYR A 54 -3.81 22.47 -16.36
C TYR A 54 -4.28 23.86 -15.95
N LEU A 55 -3.64 24.52 -15.00
CA LEU A 55 -4.15 25.77 -14.41
C LEU A 55 -3.18 26.95 -14.50
N ARG A 56 -1.86 26.71 -14.39
CA ARG A 56 -0.82 27.76 -14.39
C ARG A 56 -0.13 27.89 -15.73
N ASP A 57 0.21 26.77 -16.34
CA ASP A 57 1.01 26.73 -17.56
C ASP A 57 0.16 26.85 -18.84
N ILE A 58 -1.12 27.19 -18.68
CA ILE A 58 -2.09 27.35 -19.77
C ILE A 58 -2.76 28.74 -19.69
N ILE A 59 -3.15 29.26 -20.86
CA ILE A 59 -3.87 30.55 -20.92
C ILE A 59 -5.26 30.42 -20.26
N PRO A 60 -5.76 31.50 -19.61
CA PRO A 60 -7.01 31.47 -18.86
C PRO A 60 -8.20 30.90 -19.63
N GLU A 61 -8.35 31.26 -20.92
CA GLU A 61 -9.45 30.83 -21.78
C GLU A 61 -9.46 29.34 -22.10
N GLN A 62 -8.34 28.66 -21.89
CA GLN A 62 -8.20 27.23 -22.16
C GLN A 62 -8.25 26.37 -20.89
N ARG A 63 -8.36 26.97 -19.70
CA ARG A 63 -8.44 26.20 -18.44
C ARG A 63 -9.60 25.22 -18.45
N PRO A 64 -9.34 23.94 -18.14
CA PRO A 64 -10.38 22.93 -18.12
C PRO A 64 -11.17 22.92 -16.80
N THR A 65 -12.30 22.24 -16.81
CA THR A 65 -12.89 21.68 -15.58
C THR A 65 -12.06 20.48 -15.13
N ILE A 66 -11.66 20.48 -13.86
CA ILE A 66 -10.82 19.41 -13.28
C ILE A 66 -11.60 18.70 -12.21
N LEU A 67 -11.73 17.38 -12.33
CA LEU A 67 -12.27 16.53 -11.28
C LEU A 67 -11.11 15.80 -10.60
N ILE A 68 -10.92 16.11 -9.31
CA ILE A 68 -9.91 15.47 -8.46
C ILE A 68 -10.60 14.37 -7.67
N THR A 69 -10.24 13.11 -7.94
CA THR A 69 -10.77 11.95 -7.24
C THR A 69 -9.67 11.26 -6.42
N GLY A 70 -10.07 10.31 -5.58
CA GLY A 70 -9.19 9.55 -4.69
C GLY A 70 -9.89 9.13 -3.41
N THR A 71 -9.21 8.35 -2.58
CA THR A 71 -9.76 7.87 -1.32
C THR A 71 -9.79 8.97 -0.24
N ALA A 72 -10.52 8.74 0.84
CA ALA A 72 -10.53 9.65 1.98
C ALA A 72 -9.13 9.70 2.63
N GLY A 73 -8.53 10.90 2.70
CA GLY A 73 -7.19 11.09 3.26
C GLY A 73 -6.06 11.23 2.25
N ASP A 74 -6.32 11.19 0.94
CA ASP A 74 -5.33 11.42 -0.12
C ASP A 74 -4.91 12.89 -0.30
N GLY A 75 -5.41 13.80 0.52
CA GLY A 75 -4.99 15.20 0.47
C GLY A 75 -5.73 16.07 -0.55
N LYS A 76 -6.85 15.63 -1.13
CA LYS A 76 -7.65 16.40 -2.10
C LYS A 76 -7.87 17.84 -1.70
N THR A 77 -8.44 18.07 -0.53
CA THR A 77 -8.72 19.41 0.01
C THR A 77 -7.44 20.23 0.19
N THR A 78 -6.38 19.61 0.71
CA THR A 78 -5.06 20.26 0.87
C THR A 78 -4.51 20.71 -0.48
N LEU A 79 -4.56 19.84 -1.48
CA LEU A 79 -4.08 20.12 -2.82
C LEU A 79 -4.87 21.27 -3.48
N CYS A 80 -6.20 21.31 -3.28
CA CYS A 80 -7.04 22.44 -3.73
C CYS A 80 -6.62 23.76 -3.07
N TYR A 81 -6.36 23.74 -1.75
CA TYR A 81 -5.91 24.96 -1.05
C TYR A 81 -4.54 25.44 -1.52
N GLU A 82 -3.60 24.55 -1.73
CA GLU A 82 -2.25 24.90 -2.21
C GLU A 82 -2.31 25.54 -3.60
N ILE A 83 -3.10 24.97 -4.51
CA ILE A 83 -3.21 25.53 -5.87
C ILE A 83 -3.92 26.89 -5.87
N LEU A 84 -4.99 27.02 -5.07
CA LEU A 84 -5.69 28.32 -4.95
C LEU A 84 -4.82 29.38 -4.32
N ARG A 85 -4.06 29.08 -3.28
CA ARG A 85 -3.10 30.01 -2.69
C ARG A 85 -2.13 30.57 -3.73
N ASP A 86 -1.61 29.70 -4.59
CA ASP A 86 -0.64 30.11 -5.60
C ASP A 86 -1.30 30.88 -6.76
N LEU A 87 -2.55 30.55 -7.11
CA LEU A 87 -3.29 31.25 -8.17
C LEU A 87 -3.89 32.60 -7.73
N THR A 88 -4.25 32.73 -6.43
CA THR A 88 -4.86 33.97 -5.88
C THR A 88 -3.86 34.87 -5.16
N GLY A 89 -2.66 34.34 -4.81
CA GLY A 89 -1.68 35.03 -3.96
C GLY A 89 -2.11 35.19 -2.50
N ARG A 90 -3.20 34.57 -2.07
CA ARG A 90 -3.76 34.68 -0.72
C ARG A 90 -4.07 33.29 -0.14
N GLN A 91 -3.99 33.16 1.18
CA GLN A 91 -4.53 31.96 1.83
C GLN A 91 -6.07 31.98 1.71
N PRO A 92 -6.69 30.95 1.13
CA PRO A 92 -8.15 30.85 1.14
C PRO A 92 -8.66 30.87 2.57
N ALA A 93 -9.70 31.65 2.84
CA ALA A 93 -10.39 31.64 4.12
C ALA A 93 -11.01 30.24 4.37
N SER A 94 -11.38 29.95 5.64
CA SER A 94 -12.09 28.70 5.95
C SER A 94 -13.37 28.64 5.11
N MET A 95 -13.43 27.69 4.19
CA MET A 95 -14.49 27.56 3.21
C MET A 95 -15.71 26.84 3.79
N ALA A 96 -16.91 27.23 3.35
CA ALA A 96 -18.12 26.48 3.67
C ALA A 96 -18.07 25.08 3.03
N PRO A 97 -18.46 24.02 3.74
CA PRO A 97 -18.44 22.65 3.19
C PRO A 97 -19.46 22.45 2.06
N ASP A 98 -20.48 23.30 1.96
CA ASP A 98 -21.60 23.20 1.05
C ASP A 98 -21.61 24.36 0.04
N GLY A 99 -21.17 24.13 -1.20
CA GLY A 99 -21.36 25.12 -2.25
C GLY A 99 -20.29 25.16 -3.32
N ILE A 100 -20.49 26.06 -4.26
CA ILE A 100 -19.48 26.50 -5.22
C ILE A 100 -18.94 27.83 -4.71
N GLU A 101 -17.63 27.92 -4.60
CA GLU A 101 -16.94 29.17 -4.28
C GLU A 101 -16.18 29.65 -5.51
N THR A 102 -16.34 30.94 -5.83
CA THR A 102 -15.66 31.59 -6.96
C THR A 102 -14.48 32.41 -6.46
N PHE A 103 -13.32 32.22 -7.08
CA PHE A 103 -12.07 32.89 -6.76
C PHE A 103 -11.61 33.77 -7.93
N ASP A 104 -11.28 35.02 -7.64
CA ASP A 104 -10.58 35.89 -8.57
C ASP A 104 -9.09 35.59 -8.53
N LEU A 105 -8.51 35.28 -9.67
CA LEU A 105 -7.12 34.89 -9.81
C LEU A 105 -6.21 36.09 -10.09
N LEU A 106 -4.90 35.93 -9.89
CA LEU A 106 -3.90 36.97 -10.11
C LEU A 106 -3.85 37.50 -11.58
N ASP A 107 -4.26 36.68 -12.53
CA ASP A 107 -4.35 37.02 -13.95
C ASP A 107 -5.67 37.69 -14.36
N GLY A 108 -6.55 37.99 -13.41
CA GLY A 108 -7.85 38.61 -13.61
C GLY A 108 -8.97 37.67 -14.05
N SER A 109 -8.69 36.38 -14.23
CA SER A 109 -9.70 35.35 -14.52
C SER A 109 -10.39 34.85 -13.25
N GLN A 110 -11.44 34.06 -13.42
CA GLN A 110 -12.15 33.41 -12.32
C GLN A 110 -12.04 31.89 -12.38
N LEU A 111 -12.03 31.26 -11.21
CA LEU A 111 -12.03 29.83 -11.03
C LEU A 111 -13.04 29.44 -9.95
N ASP A 112 -13.89 28.48 -10.26
CA ASP A 112 -14.82 27.91 -9.29
C ASP A 112 -14.20 26.69 -8.60
N LEU A 113 -14.56 26.51 -7.33
CA LEU A 113 -14.18 25.33 -6.55
C LEU A 113 -15.41 24.68 -5.91
N ILE A 114 -15.53 23.36 -6.08
CA ILE A 114 -16.33 22.47 -5.25
C ILE A 114 -15.38 21.67 -4.40
N ARG A 115 -15.23 22.05 -3.14
CA ARG A 115 -14.25 21.47 -2.21
C ARG A 115 -14.52 19.99 -1.89
N ASP A 116 -15.78 19.64 -1.78
CA ASP A 116 -16.23 18.28 -1.51
C ASP A 116 -17.65 18.07 -2.03
N LEU A 117 -17.74 17.38 -3.15
CA LEU A 117 -19.04 17.02 -3.73
C LEU A 117 -19.85 16.08 -2.83
N THR A 118 -19.17 15.41 -1.89
CA THR A 118 -19.76 14.55 -0.84
C THR A 118 -20.61 15.32 0.14
N GLY A 119 -20.19 16.53 0.49
CA GLY A 119 -20.85 17.41 1.46
C GLY A 119 -22.20 17.93 0.97
N TRP A 120 -22.51 17.77 -0.33
CA TRP A 120 -23.79 18.18 -0.90
C TRP A 120 -24.94 17.28 -0.42
N ARG A 121 -25.31 17.48 0.85
CA ARG A 121 -26.30 16.66 1.57
C ARG A 121 -27.75 17.07 1.32
N LYS A 122 -27.99 18.29 0.79
CA LYS A 122 -29.34 18.73 0.44
C LYS A 122 -29.84 17.92 -0.73
N ARG A 123 -30.76 16.99 -0.43
CA ARG A 123 -31.42 16.13 -1.39
C ARG A 123 -32.92 16.23 -1.24
N ASN A 124 -33.64 15.92 -2.31
CA ASN A 124 -35.08 15.78 -2.30
C ASN A 124 -35.52 14.55 -1.47
N ALA A 125 -36.80 14.44 -1.19
CA ALA A 125 -37.35 13.32 -0.41
C ALA A 125 -37.10 11.94 -1.05
N ASP A 126 -36.90 11.89 -2.37
CA ASP A 126 -36.56 10.71 -3.17
C ASP A 126 -35.03 10.46 -3.27
N ASN A 127 -34.23 11.20 -2.47
CA ASN A 127 -32.78 11.14 -2.45
C ASN A 127 -32.08 11.65 -3.73
N THR A 128 -32.80 12.34 -4.62
CA THR A 128 -32.22 13.03 -5.79
C THR A 128 -31.60 14.39 -5.41
N LEU A 129 -30.73 14.91 -6.28
CA LEU A 129 -30.17 16.27 -6.13
C LEU A 129 -31.29 17.32 -6.28
N THR A 130 -31.17 18.42 -5.54
CA THR A 130 -32.08 19.58 -5.67
C THR A 130 -31.85 20.33 -6.98
N ASP A 131 -32.88 21.02 -7.48
CA ASP A 131 -32.83 21.69 -8.79
C ASP A 131 -31.75 22.77 -8.89
N ASP A 132 -31.46 23.48 -7.79
CA ASP A 132 -30.35 24.44 -7.72
C ASP A 132 -28.99 23.73 -7.91
N ARG A 133 -28.79 22.54 -7.34
CA ARG A 133 -27.58 21.74 -7.49
C ARG A 133 -27.44 21.15 -8.89
N VAL A 134 -28.55 20.70 -9.46
CA VAL A 134 -28.61 20.23 -10.85
C VAL A 134 -28.20 21.34 -11.79
N ALA A 135 -28.76 22.53 -11.66
CA ALA A 135 -28.44 23.70 -12.50
C ALA A 135 -26.94 24.09 -12.41
N GLN A 136 -26.35 24.03 -11.21
CA GLN A 136 -24.93 24.29 -11.01
C GLN A 136 -24.06 23.25 -11.73
N LEU A 137 -24.38 21.96 -11.63
CA LEU A 137 -23.63 20.89 -12.29
C LEU A 137 -23.82 20.90 -13.81
N GLU A 138 -24.97 21.35 -14.31
CA GLU A 138 -25.23 21.52 -15.75
C GLU A 138 -24.36 22.61 -16.37
N LEU A 139 -24.14 23.74 -15.67
CA LEU A 139 -23.19 24.77 -16.10
C LEU A 139 -21.76 24.22 -16.20
N ILE A 140 -21.34 23.40 -15.22
CA ILE A 140 -20.03 22.77 -15.22
C ILE A 140 -19.90 21.77 -16.38
N ALA A 141 -20.91 20.94 -16.61
CA ALA A 141 -20.93 20.00 -17.72
C ALA A 141 -20.91 20.71 -19.08
N SER A 142 -21.56 21.86 -19.20
CA SER A 142 -21.53 22.71 -20.39
C SER A 142 -20.15 23.31 -20.65
N HIS A 143 -19.47 23.78 -19.60
CA HIS A 143 -18.07 24.21 -19.72
C HIS A 143 -17.15 23.07 -20.15
N ALA A 144 -17.29 21.90 -19.54
CA ALA A 144 -16.50 20.72 -19.89
C ALA A 144 -16.68 20.29 -21.36
N ALA A 145 -17.88 20.51 -21.92
CA ALA A 145 -18.17 20.30 -23.34
C ALA A 145 -17.61 21.40 -24.26
N GLY A 146 -17.23 22.57 -23.72
CA GLY A 146 -16.68 23.70 -24.48
C GLY A 146 -17.67 24.82 -24.77
N ASP A 147 -18.92 24.73 -24.31
CA ASP A 147 -20.00 25.68 -24.65
C ASP A 147 -19.91 27.01 -23.89
N GLN A 148 -19.32 27.00 -22.70
CA GLN A 148 -19.16 28.16 -21.83
C GLN A 148 -17.77 28.20 -21.20
N HIS A 149 -17.33 29.38 -20.75
CA HIS A 149 -16.06 29.54 -20.07
C HIS A 149 -16.27 29.70 -18.56
N ARG A 150 -16.17 28.59 -17.82
CA ARG A 150 -16.29 28.57 -16.36
C ARG A 150 -15.47 27.45 -15.77
N PRO A 151 -14.13 27.58 -15.73
CA PRO A 151 -13.25 26.54 -15.19
C PRO A 151 -13.58 26.23 -13.73
N THR A 152 -13.69 24.96 -13.39
CA THR A 152 -14.09 24.50 -12.07
C THR A 152 -13.20 23.37 -11.59
N ILE A 153 -12.74 23.45 -10.35
CA ILE A 153 -12.12 22.30 -9.65
C ILE A 153 -13.20 21.61 -8.81
N ILE A 154 -13.33 20.30 -8.97
CA ILE A 154 -14.28 19.49 -8.22
C ILE A 154 -13.49 18.41 -7.46
N ALA A 155 -13.53 18.42 -6.13
CA ALA A 155 -12.98 17.30 -5.34
C ALA A 155 -14.11 16.34 -4.91
N VAL A 156 -13.89 15.04 -5.13
CA VAL A 156 -14.86 13.99 -4.83
C VAL A 156 -14.15 12.70 -4.41
N ASN A 157 -14.76 11.92 -3.53
CA ASN A 157 -14.27 10.57 -3.26
C ASN A 157 -14.75 9.58 -4.34
N ASP A 158 -13.93 8.56 -4.65
CA ASP A 158 -14.20 7.60 -5.73
C ASP A 158 -15.60 6.95 -5.66
N GLY A 159 -15.97 6.43 -4.49
CA GLY A 159 -17.29 5.81 -4.32
C GLY A 159 -18.46 6.78 -4.46
N GLN A 160 -18.23 8.05 -4.16
CA GLN A 160 -19.29 9.05 -4.15
C GLN A 160 -19.54 9.69 -5.52
N MET A 161 -18.59 9.62 -6.42
CA MET A 161 -18.85 9.97 -7.82
C MET A 161 -20.00 9.11 -8.40
N HIS A 162 -20.04 7.83 -8.07
CA HIS A 162 -21.15 6.93 -8.44
C HIS A 162 -22.46 7.29 -7.74
N GLU A 163 -22.41 7.71 -6.47
CA GLU A 163 -23.60 8.12 -5.73
C GLU A 163 -24.19 9.41 -6.29
N VAL A 164 -23.36 10.39 -6.65
CA VAL A 164 -23.80 11.62 -7.31
C VAL A 164 -24.46 11.31 -8.65
N TYR A 165 -23.85 10.45 -9.46
CA TYR A 165 -24.43 10.02 -10.74
C TYR A 165 -25.82 9.41 -10.57
N ARG A 166 -26.01 8.53 -9.57
CA ARG A 166 -27.31 7.92 -9.25
C ARG A 166 -28.35 8.93 -8.74
N ALA A 167 -27.89 9.97 -8.07
CA ALA A 167 -28.75 11.02 -7.51
C ALA A 167 -29.17 12.10 -8.52
N ILE A 168 -28.68 12.07 -9.76
CA ILE A 168 -29.12 12.99 -10.83
C ILE A 168 -30.58 12.66 -11.19
N PRO A 169 -31.53 13.62 -11.01
CA PRO A 169 -32.95 13.37 -11.26
C PRO A 169 -33.22 13.14 -12.75
N THR A 170 -34.33 12.47 -13.09
CA THR A 170 -34.66 12.06 -14.46
C THR A 170 -34.86 13.24 -15.41
N HIS A 171 -35.29 14.40 -14.90
CA HIS A 171 -35.50 15.62 -15.68
C HIS A 171 -34.20 16.40 -15.99
N ALA A 172 -33.06 16.06 -15.35
CA ALA A 172 -31.79 16.71 -15.63
C ALA A 172 -31.34 16.46 -17.08
N SER A 173 -30.52 17.38 -17.61
CA SER A 173 -30.05 17.32 -18.98
C SER A 173 -29.27 16.04 -19.30
N ASN A 174 -29.35 15.63 -20.56
CA ASN A 174 -28.58 14.49 -21.05
C ASN A 174 -27.06 14.76 -20.99
N ASN A 175 -26.65 16.02 -21.09
CA ASN A 175 -25.25 16.44 -21.04
C ASN A 175 -24.65 16.19 -19.64
N LEU A 176 -25.37 16.53 -18.57
CA LEU A 176 -24.94 16.28 -17.20
C LEU A 176 -24.75 14.78 -16.91
N ARG A 177 -25.71 13.95 -17.37
CA ARG A 177 -25.59 12.50 -17.20
C ARG A 177 -24.42 11.92 -17.97
N ARG A 178 -24.18 12.41 -19.20
CA ARG A 178 -23.03 11.99 -20.02
C ARG A 178 -21.71 12.41 -19.39
N PHE A 179 -21.64 13.61 -18.79
CA PHE A 179 -20.45 14.10 -18.09
C PHE A 179 -20.03 13.17 -16.94
N PHE A 180 -20.94 12.84 -16.03
CA PHE A 180 -20.60 11.92 -14.93
C PHE A 180 -20.33 10.50 -15.40
N LYS A 181 -21.06 10.00 -16.41
CA LYS A 181 -20.77 8.70 -17.03
C LYS A 181 -19.36 8.67 -17.61
N GLU A 182 -18.95 9.75 -18.26
CA GLU A 182 -17.60 9.89 -18.82
C GLU A 182 -16.54 10.00 -17.72
N ALA A 183 -16.77 10.76 -16.65
CA ALA A 183 -15.88 10.83 -15.50
C ALA A 183 -15.66 9.43 -14.88
N ILE A 184 -16.72 8.66 -14.70
CA ILE A 184 -16.65 7.25 -14.24
C ILE A 184 -15.86 6.38 -15.22
N ARG A 185 -16.09 6.55 -16.53
CA ARG A 185 -15.35 5.81 -17.57
C ARG A 185 -13.86 6.12 -17.53
N LEU A 186 -13.50 7.40 -17.47
CA LEU A 186 -12.10 7.83 -17.38
C LEU A 186 -11.43 7.25 -16.12
N HIS A 187 -12.09 7.38 -14.96
CA HIS A 187 -11.61 6.79 -13.72
C HIS A 187 -11.45 5.27 -13.83
N SER A 188 -12.47 4.56 -14.37
CA SER A 188 -12.41 3.11 -14.53
C SER A 188 -11.32 2.64 -15.50
N HIS A 189 -10.95 3.45 -16.50
CA HIS A 189 -9.92 3.11 -17.48
C HIS A 189 -8.56 3.79 -17.21
N GLY A 190 -8.40 4.61 -16.16
CA GLY A 190 -7.18 5.36 -15.81
C GLY A 190 -6.80 6.38 -16.87
N LEU A 191 -7.78 6.94 -17.51
CA LEU A 191 -7.61 8.02 -18.50
C LEU A 191 -7.77 9.37 -17.81
N THR A 192 -7.03 10.36 -18.28
CA THR A 192 -7.05 11.72 -17.72
C THR A 192 -7.83 12.69 -18.59
N GLU A 193 -8.05 12.38 -19.86
CA GLU A 193 -8.66 13.24 -20.85
C GLU A 193 -9.84 12.57 -21.54
N SER A 194 -10.80 13.37 -21.99
CA SER A 194 -12.01 12.93 -22.66
C SER A 194 -12.12 13.51 -24.06
N GLU A 195 -12.39 12.68 -25.04
CA GLU A 195 -12.75 13.15 -26.39
C GLU A 195 -14.15 13.76 -26.42
N ALA A 196 -15.07 13.24 -25.61
CA ALA A 196 -16.46 13.72 -25.53
C ALA A 196 -16.60 15.06 -24.79
N PHE A 197 -15.63 15.39 -23.94
CA PHE A 197 -15.58 16.61 -23.13
C PHE A 197 -14.17 17.22 -23.23
N PRO A 198 -13.84 17.99 -24.26
CA PRO A 198 -12.47 18.44 -24.53
C PRO A 198 -11.89 19.36 -23.46
N ARG A 199 -12.74 20.05 -22.69
CA ARG A 199 -12.35 20.89 -21.55
C ARG A 199 -12.52 20.19 -20.21
N PHE A 200 -12.44 18.87 -20.17
CA PHE A 200 -12.49 18.07 -18.95
C PHE A 200 -11.18 17.32 -18.70
N ARG A 201 -10.71 17.35 -17.46
CA ARG A 201 -9.54 16.59 -16.99
C ARG A 201 -9.87 15.83 -15.72
N LEU A 202 -9.40 14.60 -15.61
CA LEU A 202 -9.48 13.79 -14.41
C LEU A 202 -8.09 13.68 -13.78
N VAL A 203 -8.01 13.99 -12.48
CA VAL A 203 -6.81 13.78 -11.66
C VAL A 203 -7.15 12.79 -10.56
N ASP A 204 -6.65 11.57 -10.71
CA ASP A 204 -6.89 10.47 -9.77
C ASP A 204 -5.72 10.34 -8.80
N LEU A 205 -5.92 10.76 -7.55
CA LEU A 205 -4.89 10.70 -6.50
C LEU A 205 -4.62 9.28 -6.04
N SER A 206 -5.60 8.36 -6.15
CA SER A 206 -5.41 6.97 -5.80
C SER A 206 -4.51 6.21 -6.78
N SER A 207 -4.23 6.80 -7.96
CA SER A 207 -3.26 6.27 -8.92
C SER A 207 -1.80 6.50 -8.53
N ILE A 208 -1.54 7.35 -7.52
CA ILE A 208 -0.21 7.57 -6.96
C ILE A 208 0.13 6.39 -6.06
N THR A 209 1.30 5.80 -6.27
CA THR A 209 1.70 4.63 -5.48
C THR A 209 1.92 4.99 -4.03
N SER A 210 1.52 4.10 -3.13
CA SER A 210 1.70 4.27 -1.67
C SER A 210 3.17 4.44 -1.29
N GLU A 211 4.10 3.88 -2.07
CA GLU A 211 5.54 4.09 -1.90
C GLU A 211 5.95 5.55 -2.03
N VAL A 212 5.46 6.25 -3.07
CA VAL A 212 5.78 7.67 -3.29
C VAL A 212 5.22 8.50 -2.14
N LEU A 213 3.98 8.24 -1.72
CA LEU A 213 3.38 8.94 -0.59
C LEU A 213 4.11 8.65 0.73
N MET A 214 4.62 7.42 0.92
CA MET A 214 5.41 7.04 2.10
C MET A 214 6.71 7.87 2.17
N LYS A 215 7.46 7.97 1.07
CA LYS A 215 8.69 8.77 0.99
C LYS A 215 8.43 10.23 1.32
N GLU A 216 7.38 10.82 0.72
CA GLU A 216 7.03 12.21 0.97
C GLU A 216 6.62 12.46 2.42
N CYS A 217 5.84 11.56 3.04
CA CYS A 217 5.45 11.69 4.44
C CYS A 217 6.64 11.55 5.39
N ILE A 218 7.56 10.61 5.14
CA ILE A 218 8.80 10.45 5.93
C ILE A 218 9.63 11.74 5.85
N ASN A 219 9.87 12.24 4.64
CA ASN A 219 10.61 13.48 4.43
C ASN A 219 9.96 14.66 5.15
N ALA A 220 8.62 14.82 5.02
CA ALA A 220 7.88 15.90 5.66
C ALA A 220 8.00 15.89 7.19
N ILE A 221 8.19 14.73 7.80
CA ILE A 221 8.43 14.60 9.24
C ILE A 221 9.88 14.91 9.58
N LEU A 222 10.84 14.32 8.84
CA LEU A 222 12.28 14.41 9.19
C LEU A 222 12.90 15.79 8.96
N ILE A 223 12.41 16.57 7.99
CA ILE A 223 12.95 17.91 7.69
C ILE A 223 12.51 18.99 8.70
N ARG A 224 11.65 18.64 9.66
CA ARG A 224 11.08 19.63 10.59
C ARG A 224 12.13 20.18 11.55
N PRO A 225 12.23 21.52 11.67
CA PRO A 225 13.17 22.15 12.59
C PRO A 225 12.84 21.87 14.05
N GLU A 226 11.63 21.48 14.38
CA GLU A 226 11.21 21.15 15.74
C GLU A 226 11.99 19.97 16.34
N TRP A 227 12.64 19.15 15.54
CA TRP A 227 13.55 18.10 16.02
C TRP A 227 14.77 18.63 16.78
N GLU A 228 15.09 19.92 16.66
CA GLU A 228 16.10 20.58 17.51
C GLU A 228 15.77 20.46 19.02
N CYS A 229 14.53 20.11 19.38
CA CYS A 229 14.15 19.84 20.78
C CYS A 229 14.96 18.68 21.39
N LEU A 230 15.41 17.71 20.61
CA LEU A 230 16.23 16.59 21.08
C LEU A 230 17.61 17.04 21.60
N GLU A 231 18.10 18.17 21.11
CA GLU A 231 19.35 18.78 21.59
C GLU A 231 19.07 19.86 22.66
N LYS A 232 18.11 20.75 22.38
CA LYS A 232 17.83 21.94 23.22
C LYS A 232 17.10 21.63 24.52
N GLU A 233 16.34 20.54 24.56
CA GLU A 233 15.52 20.12 25.70
C GLU A 233 15.96 18.74 26.24
N ALA A 234 17.21 18.33 26.01
CA ALA A 234 17.75 17.00 26.35
C ALA A 234 17.66 16.65 27.87
N ASP A 235 17.58 17.64 28.75
CA ASP A 235 17.37 17.43 30.19
C ASP A 235 15.95 16.92 30.53
N ASP A 236 14.97 17.10 29.64
CA ASP A 236 13.62 16.56 29.82
C ASP A 236 13.59 15.06 29.43
N PRO A 237 13.08 14.18 30.28
CA PRO A 237 12.95 12.74 29.97
C PRO A 237 12.23 12.41 28.65
N LEU A 238 11.43 13.32 28.11
CA LEU A 238 10.77 13.15 26.80
C LEU A 238 11.75 13.28 25.63
N PHE A 239 12.79 14.11 25.76
CA PHE A 239 13.73 14.45 24.71
C PHE A 239 15.15 13.95 24.96
N ALA A 240 15.38 13.36 26.13
CA ALA A 240 16.67 12.77 26.48
C ALA A 240 17.10 11.70 25.46
N PRO A 241 18.42 11.48 25.25
CA PRO A 241 18.92 10.43 24.34
C PRO A 241 18.37 9.04 24.63
N GLU A 242 18.00 8.77 25.90
CA GLU A 242 17.40 7.52 26.34
C GLU A 242 15.88 7.44 26.07
N SER A 243 15.26 8.52 25.64
CA SER A 243 13.83 8.56 25.37
C SER A 243 13.48 7.66 24.17
N PRO A 244 12.35 6.91 24.21
CA PRO A 244 11.82 6.23 23.04
C PRO A 244 11.56 7.20 21.87
N PHE A 245 11.19 8.44 22.15
CA PHE A 245 10.92 9.44 21.11
C PHE A 245 12.20 9.80 20.34
N ALA A 246 13.31 10.04 21.03
CA ALA A 246 14.60 10.30 20.40
C ALA A 246 15.10 9.09 19.61
N ALA A 247 14.98 7.91 20.22
CA ALA A 247 15.34 6.64 19.60
C ALA A 247 14.56 6.37 18.31
N ASN A 248 13.24 6.53 18.37
CA ASN A 248 12.36 6.27 17.21
C ASN A 248 12.57 7.30 16.09
N HIS A 249 12.89 8.55 16.39
CA HIS A 249 13.29 9.53 15.41
C HIS A 249 14.58 9.10 14.69
N TRP A 250 15.60 8.69 15.45
CA TRP A 250 16.86 8.22 14.87
C TRP A 250 16.62 6.98 13.98
N ILE A 251 15.81 6.00 14.43
CA ILE A 251 15.45 4.81 13.64
C ILE A 251 14.77 5.22 12.34
N LEU A 252 13.79 6.13 12.37
CA LEU A 252 13.11 6.61 11.16
C LEU A 252 14.07 7.31 10.18
N SER A 253 15.18 7.90 10.67
CA SER A 253 16.19 8.56 9.83
C SER A 253 17.08 7.58 9.06
N LEU A 254 17.11 6.29 9.43
CA LEU A 254 17.97 5.29 8.81
C LEU A 254 17.45 4.88 7.41
N PRO A 255 18.29 4.95 6.37
CA PRO A 255 17.91 4.57 5.02
C PRO A 255 17.32 3.14 4.89
N PRO A 256 17.86 2.10 5.56
CA PRO A 256 17.27 0.76 5.50
C PRO A 256 15.82 0.70 6.03
N ILE A 257 15.54 1.45 7.11
CA ILE A 257 14.19 1.53 7.68
C ILE A 257 13.23 2.23 6.70
N GLN A 258 13.66 3.33 6.09
CA GLN A 258 12.85 4.05 5.10
C GLN A 258 12.53 3.17 3.89
N GLU A 259 13.52 2.42 3.39
CA GLU A 259 13.30 1.49 2.28
C GLU A 259 12.35 0.35 2.68
N ARG A 260 12.50 -0.22 3.88
CA ARG A 260 11.57 -1.24 4.40
C ARG A 260 10.14 -0.72 4.55
N LEU A 261 9.95 0.52 4.98
CA LEU A 261 8.64 1.18 5.02
C LEU A 261 8.07 1.34 3.60
N CYS A 262 8.92 1.66 2.63
CA CYS A 262 8.54 1.71 1.22
C CYS A 262 8.18 0.32 0.67
N ASP A 263 8.88 -0.74 1.07
CA ASP A 263 8.54 -2.12 0.70
C ASP A 263 7.16 -2.52 1.25
N LEU A 264 6.86 -2.17 2.51
CA LEU A 264 5.53 -2.38 3.08
C LEU A 264 4.44 -1.62 2.31
N ALA A 265 4.73 -0.41 1.86
CA ALA A 265 3.82 0.37 1.02
C ALA A 265 3.64 -0.25 -0.38
N ARG A 266 4.71 -0.79 -0.99
CA ARG A 266 4.64 -1.56 -2.26
C ARG A 266 3.78 -2.81 -2.12
N LEU A 267 3.90 -3.53 -1.00
CA LEU A 267 3.07 -4.70 -0.71
C LEU A 267 1.59 -4.32 -0.53
N ALA A 268 1.32 -3.18 0.11
CA ALA A 268 -0.05 -2.68 0.22
C ALA A 268 -0.67 -2.47 -1.16
N ASP A 269 0.01 -1.79 -2.07
CA ASP A 269 -0.43 -1.60 -3.45
C ASP A 269 -0.61 -2.96 -4.18
N ALA A 270 0.33 -3.90 -3.97
CA ALA A 270 0.29 -5.23 -4.57
C ALA A 270 -0.89 -6.09 -4.07
N CYS A 271 -1.38 -5.81 -2.87
CA CYS A 271 -2.59 -6.40 -2.30
C CYS A 271 -3.85 -5.57 -2.60
N HIS A 272 -3.81 -4.61 -3.52
CA HIS A 272 -4.90 -3.68 -3.81
C HIS A 272 -5.37 -2.86 -2.59
N PHE A 273 -4.47 -2.62 -1.65
CA PHE A 273 -4.71 -1.81 -0.48
C PHE A 273 -3.94 -0.49 -0.59
N HIS A 274 -4.61 0.55 -1.08
CA HIS A 274 -4.02 1.89 -1.15
C HIS A 274 -3.81 2.50 0.24
N LEU A 275 -2.62 3.07 0.49
CA LEU A 275 -2.29 3.77 1.72
C LEU A 275 -2.42 5.29 1.51
N PRO A 276 -3.53 5.92 1.93
CA PRO A 276 -3.68 7.36 1.83
C PRO A 276 -2.71 8.09 2.78
N ILE A 277 -2.37 9.33 2.46
CA ILE A 277 -1.47 10.21 3.23
C ILE A 277 -1.82 10.22 4.73
N ARG A 278 -3.11 10.31 5.06
CA ARG A 278 -3.60 10.27 6.44
C ARG A 278 -3.19 8.99 7.18
N SER A 279 -3.35 7.84 6.55
CA SER A 279 -2.98 6.56 7.15
C SER A 279 -1.47 6.42 7.33
N ILE A 280 -0.68 6.94 6.40
CA ILE A 280 0.77 6.96 6.49
C ILE A 280 1.23 7.87 7.63
N LEU A 281 0.72 9.10 7.72
CA LEU A 281 1.06 10.02 8.81
C LEU A 281 0.64 9.47 10.17
N MET A 282 -0.53 8.81 10.26
CA MET A 282 -0.97 8.13 11.47
C MET A 282 0.00 7.01 11.89
N LEU A 283 0.43 6.18 10.94
CA LEU A 283 1.41 5.13 11.13
C LEU A 283 2.74 5.65 11.67
N LEU A 284 3.31 6.66 10.98
CA LEU A 284 4.59 7.25 11.34
C LEU A 284 4.53 7.98 12.69
N SER A 285 3.43 8.71 12.97
CA SER A 285 3.21 9.34 14.27
C SER A 285 3.09 8.32 15.38
N ASN A 286 2.42 7.18 15.14
CA ASN A 286 2.34 6.09 16.10
C ASN A 286 3.71 5.43 16.30
N ALA A 287 4.47 5.20 15.22
CA ALA A 287 5.81 4.64 15.31
C ALA A 287 6.74 5.50 16.17
N LEU A 288 6.65 6.83 16.04
CA LEU A 288 7.46 7.78 16.79
C LEU A 288 7.02 7.93 18.26
N LEU A 289 5.72 8.01 18.51
CA LEU A 289 5.16 8.38 19.83
C LEU A 289 4.57 7.20 20.59
N GLY A 290 4.45 6.02 19.99
CA GLY A 290 3.82 4.87 20.60
C GLY A 290 4.48 4.45 21.91
N HIS A 291 3.67 4.13 22.94
CA HIS A 291 4.15 3.63 24.20
C HIS A 291 3.04 2.93 24.99
N GLU A 292 3.12 1.62 25.14
CA GLU A 292 2.09 0.78 25.78
C GLU A 292 1.81 1.22 27.25
N GLY A 293 2.82 1.75 27.96
CA GLY A 293 2.69 2.20 29.33
C GLY A 293 1.89 3.49 29.53
N THR A 294 1.44 4.15 28.46
CA THR A 294 0.61 5.36 28.54
C THR A 294 -0.88 5.03 28.40
N GLN A 295 -1.75 5.87 28.96
CA GLN A 295 -3.20 5.64 29.00
C GLN A 295 -3.85 5.44 27.62
N ASP A 296 -3.36 6.14 26.60
CA ASP A 296 -3.91 6.10 25.24
C ASP A 296 -2.95 5.48 24.21
N GLY A 297 -1.85 4.90 24.69
CA GLY A 297 -0.85 4.26 23.83
C GLY A 297 0.15 5.21 23.18
N LEU A 298 0.11 6.53 23.46
CA LEU A 298 1.02 7.54 22.88
C LEU A 298 1.63 8.43 23.96
N LEU A 299 2.91 8.77 23.81
CA LEU A 299 3.60 9.72 24.68
C LEU A 299 2.87 11.07 24.73
N LYS A 300 2.76 11.65 25.93
CA LYS A 300 2.18 12.98 26.19
C LYS A 300 3.18 13.86 26.91
N PRO A 301 3.22 15.17 26.65
CA PRO A 301 4.06 16.09 27.43
C PRO A 301 3.41 16.43 28.77
N ASN A 302 3.29 15.43 29.65
CA ASN A 302 2.72 15.58 31.01
C ASN A 302 3.62 14.95 32.06
N VAL A 303 3.28 15.16 33.32
CA VAL A 303 4.06 14.70 34.48
C VAL A 303 4.10 13.18 34.58
N GLU A 304 2.98 12.50 34.26
CA GLU A 304 2.88 11.05 34.33
C GLU A 304 3.82 10.37 33.31
N THR A 305 3.87 10.86 32.09
CA THR A 305 4.77 10.32 31.05
C THR A 305 6.23 10.55 31.44
N ARG A 306 6.59 11.73 31.96
CA ARG A 306 7.97 12.00 32.45
C ARG A 306 8.37 11.09 33.60
N LYS A 307 7.47 10.79 34.51
CA LYS A 307 7.72 9.82 35.61
C LYS A 307 7.86 8.39 35.05
N LEU A 308 7.06 8.03 34.04
CA LEU A 308 7.12 6.73 33.37
C LEU A 308 8.49 6.53 32.71
N LEU A 309 8.95 7.51 31.93
CA LEU A 309 10.20 7.43 31.17
C LEU A 309 11.47 7.38 32.03
N LYS A 310 11.39 7.78 33.30
CA LYS A 310 12.50 7.63 34.26
C LYS A 310 12.67 6.20 34.78
N LYS A 311 11.72 5.30 34.51
CA LYS A 311 11.84 3.90 34.91
C LYS A 311 12.71 3.13 33.93
N GLU A 312 13.44 2.17 34.46
CA GLU A 312 14.26 1.24 33.68
C GLU A 312 13.45 0.49 32.62
N HIS A 313 14.04 0.21 31.47
CA HIS A 313 13.44 -0.54 30.34
C HIS A 313 12.28 0.12 29.60
N GLN A 314 11.93 1.37 29.85
CA GLN A 314 10.80 2.03 29.17
C GLN A 314 11.07 2.28 27.67
N ARG A 315 12.34 2.31 27.24
CA ARG A 315 12.73 2.43 25.84
C ARG A 315 12.23 1.24 25.01
N ALA A 316 12.40 0.02 25.50
CA ALA A 316 11.94 -1.19 24.82
C ALA A 316 10.40 -1.25 24.70
N VAL A 317 9.69 -0.71 25.70
CA VAL A 317 8.21 -0.66 25.67
C VAL A 317 7.69 0.29 24.58
N GLY A 318 8.41 1.39 24.31
CA GLY A 318 8.10 2.36 23.26
C GLY A 318 8.84 2.12 21.93
N ALA A 319 9.31 0.90 21.64
CA ALA A 319 10.13 0.60 20.49
C ALA A 319 9.40 0.78 19.16
N PHE A 320 10.11 1.32 18.16
CA PHE A 320 9.60 1.64 16.82
C PHE A 320 8.88 0.48 16.15
N HIS A 321 9.49 -0.71 16.12
CA HIS A 321 8.93 -1.90 15.49
C HIS A 321 7.62 -2.39 16.13
N ARG A 322 7.42 -2.20 17.43
CA ARG A 322 6.15 -2.50 18.10
C ARG A 322 5.08 -1.49 17.73
N ASN A 323 5.44 -0.21 17.80
CA ASN A 323 4.54 0.90 17.54
C ASN A 323 4.07 0.95 16.09
N LEU A 324 4.96 0.69 15.13
CA LEU A 324 4.64 0.68 13.70
C LEU A 324 3.48 -0.28 13.40
N PHE A 325 3.45 -1.45 14.03
CA PHE A 325 2.39 -2.44 13.85
C PHE A 325 1.23 -2.29 14.86
N GLY A 326 1.23 -1.23 15.67
CA GLY A 326 0.15 -0.90 16.59
C GLY A 326 0.10 -1.75 17.86
N TYR A 327 1.19 -2.42 18.26
CA TYR A 327 1.23 -3.24 19.49
C TYR A 327 1.26 -2.42 20.77
N ASN A 328 1.45 -1.10 20.68
CA ASN A 328 1.25 -0.14 21.76
C ASN A 328 -0.22 0.21 22.02
N LEU A 329 -1.12 -0.17 21.10
CA LEU A 329 -2.55 0.11 21.17
C LEU A 329 -3.32 -1.10 21.71
N SER A 330 -4.46 -0.85 22.34
CA SER A 330 -5.41 -1.93 22.62
C SER A 330 -5.96 -2.53 21.32
N ASP A 331 -6.33 -3.81 21.34
CA ASP A 331 -6.88 -4.51 20.17
C ASP A 331 -8.09 -3.80 19.58
N ILE A 332 -8.96 -3.24 20.41
CA ILE A 332 -10.13 -2.48 19.96
C ILE A 332 -9.70 -1.25 19.15
N ARG A 333 -8.67 -0.52 19.59
CA ARG A 333 -8.17 0.65 18.86
C ARG A 333 -7.44 0.24 17.61
N ARG A 334 -6.54 -0.73 17.68
CA ARG A 334 -5.80 -1.24 16.55
C ARG A 334 -6.73 -1.68 15.43
N ASN A 335 -7.76 -2.46 15.75
CA ASN A 335 -8.71 -3.00 14.78
C ASN A 335 -9.68 -1.97 14.18
N LYS A 336 -9.78 -0.75 14.73
CA LYS A 336 -10.54 0.35 14.11
C LYS A 336 -9.88 0.89 12.83
N HIS A 337 -8.57 0.77 12.71
CA HIS A 337 -7.82 1.34 11.58
C HIS A 337 -7.48 0.27 10.55
N ASN A 338 -7.90 0.47 9.32
CA ASN A 338 -7.71 -0.48 8.21
C ASN A 338 -6.23 -0.81 7.98
N VAL A 339 -5.33 0.16 8.16
CA VAL A 339 -3.89 -0.05 7.96
C VAL A 339 -3.31 -1.05 8.95
N TYR A 340 -3.72 -1.02 10.21
CA TYR A 340 -3.25 -2.03 11.18
C TYR A 340 -3.86 -3.41 10.92
N ARG A 341 -5.11 -3.48 10.44
CA ARG A 341 -5.71 -4.75 10.00
C ARG A 341 -4.99 -5.32 8.79
N PHE A 342 -4.60 -4.47 7.85
CA PHE A 342 -3.79 -4.89 6.71
C PHE A 342 -2.43 -5.42 7.17
N PHE A 343 -1.68 -4.70 8.01
CA PHE A 343 -0.39 -5.20 8.51
C PHE A 343 -0.52 -6.47 9.37
N ALA A 344 -1.60 -6.60 10.13
CA ALA A 344 -1.87 -7.83 10.85
C ALA A 344 -2.09 -9.03 9.89
N SER A 345 -2.66 -8.82 8.70
CA SER A 345 -2.83 -9.88 7.70
C SER A 345 -1.50 -10.35 7.08
N LEU A 346 -0.46 -9.51 7.11
CA LEU A 346 0.88 -9.90 6.67
C LEU A 346 1.59 -10.84 7.67
N GLN A 347 1.06 -11.02 8.88
CA GLN A 347 1.58 -11.89 9.95
C GLN A 347 3.05 -11.64 10.30
N ILE A 348 3.55 -10.40 10.16
CA ILE A 348 4.96 -10.05 10.38
C ILE A 348 5.38 -10.40 11.81
N GLY A 349 6.37 -11.28 11.92
CA GLY A 349 6.91 -11.79 13.18
C GLY A 349 6.07 -12.90 13.85
N ASN A 350 4.86 -13.20 13.34
CA ASN A 350 4.08 -14.36 13.78
C ASN A 350 4.42 -15.63 12.99
N GLU A 351 4.77 -15.47 11.71
CA GLU A 351 5.34 -16.53 10.88
C GLU A 351 6.85 -16.59 11.08
N THR A 352 7.45 -17.76 10.86
CA THR A 352 8.89 -17.99 10.97
C THR A 352 9.30 -19.31 10.31
N THR A 353 10.63 -19.52 10.22
CA THR A 353 11.27 -20.79 9.92
C THR A 353 12.23 -21.16 11.04
N ASN A 354 12.65 -22.43 11.08
CA ASN A 354 13.65 -22.88 12.05
C ASN A 354 14.94 -22.07 11.93
N ASP A 355 15.40 -21.79 10.70
CA ASP A 355 16.65 -21.08 10.45
C ASP A 355 16.62 -19.65 11.03
N VAL A 356 15.48 -18.95 10.91
CA VAL A 356 15.31 -17.62 11.50
C VAL A 356 15.33 -17.69 13.03
N ASP A 357 14.63 -18.65 13.61
CA ASP A 357 14.57 -18.79 15.06
C ASP A 357 15.91 -19.25 15.64
N GLU A 358 16.63 -20.15 14.97
CA GLU A 358 17.99 -20.54 15.34
C GLU A 358 18.94 -19.34 15.32
N LEU A 359 18.89 -18.52 14.27
CA LEU A 359 19.66 -17.28 14.21
C LEU A 359 19.32 -16.35 15.38
N LEU A 360 18.05 -16.16 15.70
CA LEU A 360 17.63 -15.28 16.79
C LEU A 360 17.97 -15.82 18.18
N ILE A 361 17.95 -17.13 18.38
CA ILE A 361 18.20 -17.76 19.68
C ILE A 361 19.70 -17.97 19.91
N PHE A 362 20.43 -18.42 18.90
CA PHE A 362 21.81 -18.90 19.03
C PHE A 362 22.84 -18.06 18.26
N GLY A 363 22.44 -17.11 17.42
CA GLY A 363 23.32 -16.42 16.49
C GLY A 363 24.47 -15.62 17.12
N ASP A 364 24.36 -15.24 18.40
CA ASP A 364 25.47 -14.61 19.15
C ASP A 364 26.50 -15.63 19.68
N ARG A 365 26.20 -16.92 19.62
CA ARG A 365 27.00 -18.03 20.15
C ARG A 365 27.63 -18.90 19.10
N ASP A 366 27.06 -18.91 17.90
CA ASP A 366 27.54 -19.66 16.76
C ASP A 366 28.48 -18.80 15.91
N ASP A 367 29.72 -19.30 15.66
CA ASP A 367 30.74 -18.55 14.94
C ASP A 367 30.39 -18.30 13.46
N GLU A 368 29.59 -19.16 12.82
CA GLU A 368 29.14 -19.01 11.43
C GLU A 368 28.06 -17.94 11.30
N THR A 369 27.15 -17.87 12.25
CA THR A 369 26.01 -16.91 12.24
C THR A 369 26.34 -15.61 12.97
N ARG A 370 27.43 -15.54 13.73
CA ARG A 370 27.79 -14.37 14.54
C ARG A 370 27.96 -13.10 13.71
N VAL A 371 28.61 -13.18 12.54
CA VAL A 371 28.82 -12.03 11.65
C VAL A 371 27.47 -11.51 11.17
N LEU A 372 26.60 -12.43 10.72
CA LEU A 372 25.27 -12.14 10.26
C LEU A 372 24.41 -11.53 11.36
N PHE A 373 24.45 -12.11 12.56
CA PHE A 373 23.77 -11.59 13.73
C PHE A 373 24.30 -10.18 14.09
N ALA A 374 25.62 -9.96 14.05
CA ALA A 374 26.22 -8.66 14.31
C ALA A 374 25.79 -7.59 13.28
N GLU A 375 25.64 -7.96 12.02
CA GLU A 375 25.14 -7.04 10.97
C GLU A 375 23.67 -6.68 11.20
N LEU A 376 22.83 -7.64 11.54
CA LEU A 376 21.43 -7.39 11.92
C LEU A 376 21.30 -6.42 13.08
N VAL A 377 22.28 -6.50 13.97
CA VAL A 377 22.40 -5.78 15.21
C VAL A 377 22.97 -4.36 15.03
N ALA A 378 23.93 -4.20 14.10
CA ALA A 378 24.69 -2.95 13.94
C ALA A 378 23.83 -1.74 13.56
N HIS A 379 22.66 -1.97 12.97
CA HIS A 379 21.75 -0.91 12.53
C HIS A 379 20.67 -0.55 13.58
N ASP A 380 20.78 -1.09 14.79
CA ASP A 380 19.92 -0.72 15.90
C ASP A 380 20.74 -0.26 17.12
N PRO A 381 20.90 1.04 17.35
CA PRO A 381 21.72 1.57 18.45
C PRO A 381 21.10 1.28 19.84
N HIS A 382 19.85 0.86 19.86
CA HIS A 382 19.16 0.44 21.07
C HIS A 382 19.31 -1.05 21.35
N HIS A 383 20.34 -1.62 20.75
CA HIS A 383 20.64 -3.03 20.54
C HIS A 383 21.03 -3.81 21.75
N GLN A 384 20.85 -3.26 22.87
CA GLN A 384 20.75 -4.14 24.02
C GLN A 384 19.45 -4.91 23.84
N ARG A 385 19.56 -6.18 23.39
CA ARG A 385 18.50 -7.16 23.63
C ARG A 385 17.95 -6.83 24.99
N SER A 386 16.65 -6.52 25.04
CA SER A 386 16.10 -6.16 26.35
C SER A 386 16.53 -7.25 27.32
N HIS A 387 16.94 -6.91 28.51
CA HIS A 387 17.33 -7.90 29.52
C HIS A 387 16.31 -9.04 29.62
N ALA A 388 15.04 -8.74 29.31
CA ALA A 388 13.95 -9.68 29.28
C ALA A 388 14.13 -10.77 28.21
N ILE A 389 14.44 -10.45 26.94
CA ILE A 389 14.60 -11.49 25.90
C ILE A 389 15.86 -12.31 26.14
N SER A 390 16.98 -11.68 26.52
CA SER A 390 18.22 -12.41 26.81
C SER A 390 18.06 -13.39 27.97
N HIS A 391 17.33 -12.98 28.99
CA HIS A 391 17.01 -13.84 30.11
C HIS A 391 16.13 -15.03 29.70
N GLU A 392 15.06 -14.79 28.94
CA GLU A 392 14.16 -15.86 28.50
C GLU A 392 14.82 -16.80 27.49
N ILE A 393 15.70 -16.31 26.59
CA ILE A 393 16.53 -17.16 25.71
C ILE A 393 17.43 -18.06 26.57
N ALA A 394 18.08 -17.52 27.60
CA ALA A 394 18.93 -18.32 28.47
C ALA A 394 18.14 -19.38 29.23
N ARG A 395 16.92 -19.09 29.70
CA ARG A 395 16.02 -20.07 30.31
C ARG A 395 15.60 -21.17 29.31
N TYR A 396 15.23 -20.75 28.08
CA TYR A 396 14.88 -21.69 27.01
C TYR A 396 16.02 -22.67 26.71
N ILE A 397 17.23 -22.16 26.51
CA ILE A 397 18.42 -23.01 26.24
C ILE A 397 18.73 -23.97 27.38
N ARG A 398 18.48 -23.59 28.65
CA ARG A 398 18.66 -24.46 29.80
C ARG A 398 17.48 -25.43 30.04
N GLY A 399 16.44 -25.37 29.21
CA GLY A 399 15.25 -26.22 29.37
C GLY A 399 14.38 -25.84 30.58
N GLU A 400 14.45 -24.60 31.05
CA GLU A 400 13.74 -24.11 32.24
C GLU A 400 12.33 -23.62 31.95
N LEU A 401 11.92 -23.52 30.68
CA LEU A 401 10.56 -23.12 30.31
C LEU A 401 9.65 -24.36 30.34
N SER A 402 9.06 -24.61 31.49
CA SER A 402 8.30 -25.86 31.75
C SER A 402 6.78 -25.68 31.70
N ASP A 403 6.27 -24.47 31.88
CA ASP A 403 4.84 -24.22 31.82
C ASP A 403 4.42 -23.45 30.57
N ARG A 404 3.10 -23.51 30.28
CA ARG A 404 2.52 -22.87 29.10
C ARG A 404 2.63 -21.34 29.13
N GLN A 405 2.58 -20.73 30.32
CA GLN A 405 2.64 -19.27 30.44
C GLN A 405 4.04 -18.75 30.14
N ASP A 406 5.06 -19.43 30.63
CA ASP A 406 6.47 -19.12 30.34
C ASP A 406 6.76 -19.26 28.84
N LEU A 407 6.25 -20.33 28.21
CA LEU A 407 6.42 -20.55 26.77
C LEU A 407 5.70 -19.48 25.94
N ASP A 408 4.45 -19.16 26.27
CA ASP A 408 3.68 -18.11 25.59
C ASP A 408 4.35 -16.72 25.71
N ARG A 409 4.93 -16.43 26.86
CA ARG A 409 5.72 -15.21 27.08
C ARG A 409 6.97 -15.18 26.23
N PHE A 410 7.72 -16.28 26.17
CA PHE A 410 8.91 -16.41 25.34
C PHE A 410 8.59 -16.24 23.87
N LEU A 411 7.55 -16.92 23.35
CA LEU A 411 7.11 -16.81 21.96
C LEU A 411 6.68 -15.38 21.59
N LYS A 412 6.03 -14.66 22.53
CA LYS A 412 5.68 -13.26 22.32
C LYS A 412 6.91 -12.36 22.19
N LEU A 413 7.91 -12.55 23.04
CA LEU A 413 9.17 -11.83 22.96
C LEU A 413 9.95 -12.16 21.68
N LEU A 414 9.97 -13.42 21.28
CA LEU A 414 10.61 -13.87 20.04
C LEU A 414 9.90 -13.28 18.81
N SER A 415 8.57 -13.20 18.82
CA SER A 415 7.79 -12.51 17.79
C SER A 415 8.13 -11.02 17.66
N ASP A 416 8.37 -10.32 18.78
CA ASP A 416 8.82 -8.93 18.77
C ASP A 416 10.24 -8.81 18.18
N GLU A 417 11.16 -9.75 18.49
CA GLU A 417 12.51 -9.79 17.89
C GLU A 417 12.47 -10.03 16.39
N ARG A 418 11.61 -10.93 15.90
CA ARG A 418 11.41 -11.17 14.45
C ARG A 418 10.95 -9.88 13.74
N ARG A 419 10.02 -9.10 14.34
CA ARG A 419 9.59 -7.79 13.79
C ARG A 419 10.73 -6.79 13.75
N ARG A 420 11.55 -6.77 14.79
CA ARG A 420 12.71 -5.91 14.87
C ARG A 420 13.70 -6.22 13.75
N VAL A 421 14.07 -7.50 13.63
CA VAL A 421 14.97 -7.97 12.56
C VAL A 421 14.40 -7.67 11.18
N PHE A 422 13.13 -7.94 10.95
CA PHE A 422 12.46 -7.63 9.69
C PHE A 422 12.61 -6.17 9.28
N LEU A 423 12.54 -5.23 10.23
CA LEU A 423 12.67 -3.81 9.94
C LEU A 423 14.11 -3.35 9.76
N HIS A 424 15.04 -3.89 10.56
CA HIS A 424 16.41 -3.38 10.63
C HIS A 424 17.39 -4.11 9.70
N ALA A 425 17.08 -5.28 9.19
CA ALA A 425 17.94 -6.02 8.29
C ALA A 425 18.16 -5.28 6.97
N SER A 426 19.40 -5.10 6.55
CA SER A 426 19.74 -4.56 5.24
C SER A 426 19.43 -5.58 4.13
N GLU A 427 19.18 -5.11 2.91
CA GLU A 427 18.97 -5.98 1.74
C GLU A 427 20.19 -6.86 1.44
N GLN A 428 21.39 -6.42 1.81
CA GLN A 428 22.65 -7.14 1.57
C GLN A 428 23.00 -8.12 2.71
N ALA A 429 22.52 -7.84 3.92
CA ALA A 429 22.70 -8.71 5.06
C ALA A 429 21.70 -9.82 4.96
N ILE A 430 21.84 -10.83 4.20
CA ILE A 430 21.01 -11.87 4.27
C ILE A 430 20.12 -12.18 3.26
N VAL A 431 20.46 -13.07 2.76
CA VAL A 431 19.42 -14.01 2.83
C VAL A 431 18.07 -13.33 2.65
N ASP A 432 17.94 -12.48 1.60
CA ASP A 432 16.66 -11.85 1.25
C ASP A 432 15.49 -12.83 1.27
N GLU A 433 15.76 -14.10 1.02
CA GLU A 433 14.77 -15.16 1.05
C GLU A 433 14.27 -15.47 2.46
N HIS A 434 15.14 -15.51 3.48
CA HIS A 434 14.72 -15.88 4.85
C HIS A 434 14.06 -14.75 5.62
N LEU A 435 14.39 -13.49 5.33
CA LEU A 435 13.79 -12.36 6.02
C LEU A 435 12.28 -12.28 5.81
N TRP A 436 11.80 -12.56 4.60
CA TRP A 436 10.38 -12.54 4.29
C TRP A 436 9.64 -13.77 4.82
N CYS A 437 10.35 -14.82 5.23
CA CYS A 437 9.75 -15.98 5.91
C CYS A 437 9.19 -15.67 7.29
N VAL A 438 9.48 -14.51 7.88
CA VAL A 438 8.78 -14.04 9.09
C VAL A 438 7.44 -13.38 8.79
N THR A 439 6.95 -13.50 7.56
CA THR A 439 5.66 -13.01 7.10
C THR A 439 4.85 -14.13 6.43
N ALA A 440 3.55 -13.91 6.22
CA ALA A 440 2.70 -14.85 5.47
C ALA A 440 3.07 -14.98 3.98
N PHE A 441 3.91 -14.08 3.45
CA PHE A 441 4.33 -14.03 2.06
C PHE A 441 5.84 -14.21 1.94
N HIS A 442 6.28 -15.47 1.89
CA HIS A 442 7.69 -15.84 1.88
C HIS A 442 8.44 -15.30 0.64
N HIS A 443 7.73 -15.14 -0.48
CA HIS A 443 8.31 -14.64 -1.74
C HIS A 443 8.10 -13.15 -1.97
N ALA A 444 7.68 -12.39 -0.95
CA ALA A 444 7.44 -10.95 -1.10
C ALA A 444 8.71 -10.17 -1.49
N GLY A 445 9.89 -10.57 -0.97
CA GLY A 445 11.17 -10.01 -1.39
C GLY A 445 11.43 -10.20 -2.88
N LYS A 446 11.32 -11.45 -3.38
CA LYS A 446 11.44 -11.76 -4.82
C LYS A 446 10.43 -10.96 -5.65
N TYR A 447 9.18 -10.85 -5.18
CA TYR A 447 8.17 -10.05 -5.85
C TYR A 447 8.59 -8.60 -6.02
N ILE A 448 9.11 -7.97 -4.97
CA ILE A 448 9.51 -6.56 -4.98
C ILE A 448 10.76 -6.37 -5.83
N HIS A 449 11.83 -7.14 -5.56
CA HIS A 449 13.16 -6.88 -6.11
C HIS A 449 13.36 -7.44 -7.50
N ASP A 450 12.78 -8.60 -7.79
CA ASP A 450 12.96 -9.30 -9.07
C ASP A 450 11.88 -8.98 -10.12
N PHE A 451 10.72 -8.47 -9.69
CA PHE A 451 9.62 -8.20 -10.61
C PHE A 451 9.11 -6.76 -10.52
N LEU A 452 8.68 -6.29 -9.36
CA LEU A 452 7.99 -5.00 -9.25
C LEU A 452 8.92 -3.82 -9.56
N LYS A 453 10.08 -3.73 -8.89
CA LYS A 453 11.06 -2.66 -9.11
C LYS A 453 11.58 -2.69 -10.56
N PRO A 454 12.07 -3.81 -11.12
CA PRO A 454 12.55 -3.87 -12.50
C PRO A 454 11.49 -3.48 -13.53
N VAL A 455 10.27 -4.01 -13.42
CA VAL A 455 9.20 -3.70 -14.38
C VAL A 455 8.80 -2.21 -14.31
N ARG A 456 8.79 -1.61 -13.11
CA ARG A 456 8.57 -0.16 -12.95
C ARG A 456 9.71 0.68 -13.54
N ALA A 457 10.93 0.17 -13.52
CA ALA A 457 12.08 0.79 -14.18
C ALA A 457 12.10 0.59 -15.73
N GLY A 458 11.14 -0.16 -16.26
CA GLY A 458 11.08 -0.47 -17.70
C GLY A 458 11.99 -1.62 -18.12
N GLU A 459 12.52 -2.37 -17.17
CA GLU A 459 13.37 -3.54 -17.45
C GLU A 459 12.52 -4.75 -17.86
N ALA A 460 13.03 -5.54 -18.78
CA ALA A 460 12.38 -6.77 -19.21
C ALA A 460 12.74 -7.94 -18.30
N ILE A 461 11.74 -8.72 -17.90
CA ILE A 461 11.94 -9.92 -17.09
C ILE A 461 12.24 -11.12 -17.98
N HIS A 462 13.43 -11.69 -17.84
CA HIS A 462 13.93 -12.80 -18.65
C HIS A 462 14.57 -13.91 -17.79
N GLY A 463 15.05 -14.95 -18.47
CA GLY A 463 15.88 -16.01 -17.87
C GLY A 463 15.17 -16.79 -16.77
N VAL A 464 15.85 -16.95 -15.64
CA VAL A 464 15.40 -17.75 -14.49
C VAL A 464 14.11 -17.18 -13.89
N ARG A 465 13.97 -15.86 -13.81
CA ARG A 465 12.78 -15.19 -13.25
C ARG A 465 11.50 -15.52 -14.01
N LEU A 466 11.54 -15.50 -15.34
CA LEU A 466 10.38 -15.89 -16.16
C LEU A 466 10.13 -17.39 -16.10
N ASN A 467 11.20 -18.21 -16.05
CA ASN A 467 11.08 -19.66 -15.94
C ASN A 467 10.41 -20.11 -14.64
N SER A 468 10.70 -19.48 -13.52
CA SER A 468 10.06 -19.82 -12.24
C SER A 468 8.54 -19.64 -12.30
N LEU A 469 8.07 -18.53 -12.95
CA LEU A 469 6.64 -18.31 -13.15
C LEU A 469 6.01 -19.35 -14.09
N ILE A 470 6.66 -19.65 -15.22
CA ILE A 470 6.16 -20.64 -16.19
C ILE A 470 6.08 -22.02 -15.53
N THR A 471 7.12 -22.42 -14.83
CA THR A 471 7.15 -23.72 -14.13
C THR A 471 6.08 -23.80 -13.05
N GLY A 472 5.93 -22.76 -12.23
CA GLY A 472 4.89 -22.70 -11.22
C GLY A 472 3.48 -22.80 -11.82
N LEU A 473 3.21 -22.02 -12.89
CA LEU A 473 1.94 -22.09 -13.60
C LEU A 473 1.70 -23.47 -14.25
N ASN A 474 2.74 -24.08 -14.85
CA ASN A 474 2.64 -25.42 -15.41
C ASN A 474 2.20 -26.44 -14.36
N ARG A 475 2.85 -26.43 -13.19
CA ARG A 475 2.51 -27.33 -12.08
C ARG A 475 1.08 -27.13 -11.59
N ILE A 476 0.64 -25.86 -11.49
CA ILE A 476 -0.72 -25.53 -11.09
C ILE A 476 -1.74 -25.95 -12.15
N TRP A 477 -1.50 -25.64 -13.42
CA TRP A 477 -2.49 -25.81 -14.49
C TRP A 477 -2.57 -27.22 -15.06
N THR A 478 -1.52 -28.02 -14.89
CA THR A 478 -1.50 -29.45 -15.29
C THR A 478 -1.71 -30.40 -14.11
N GLY A 479 -1.46 -29.94 -12.87
CA GLY A 479 -1.41 -30.80 -11.68
C GLY A 479 -0.17 -31.73 -11.63
N ALA A 480 0.76 -31.60 -12.59
CA ALA A 480 1.92 -32.47 -12.73
C ALA A 480 3.21 -31.75 -12.29
N TYR A 481 4.19 -32.51 -11.77
CA TYR A 481 5.50 -31.98 -11.39
C TYR A 481 6.38 -31.76 -12.61
N VAL A 482 6.07 -30.72 -13.38
CA VAL A 482 6.81 -30.32 -14.58
C VAL A 482 8.20 -29.79 -14.23
N ALA A 483 9.22 -30.16 -15.01
CA ALA A 483 10.61 -29.74 -14.80
C ALA A 483 10.78 -28.22 -15.00
N SER A 484 11.66 -27.61 -14.22
CA SER A 484 11.99 -26.18 -14.34
C SER A 484 12.75 -25.80 -15.64
N THR A 485 13.19 -26.81 -16.40
CA THR A 485 13.87 -26.63 -17.70
C THR A 485 12.92 -26.46 -18.87
N GLU A 486 11.60 -26.69 -18.66
CA GLU A 486 10.60 -26.54 -19.72
C GLU A 486 10.48 -25.09 -20.17
N GLN A 487 10.41 -24.89 -21.50
CA GLN A 487 10.38 -23.57 -22.13
C GLN A 487 9.01 -23.21 -22.72
N GLU A 488 7.99 -23.96 -22.31
CA GLU A 488 6.62 -23.80 -22.78
C GLU A 488 5.64 -23.72 -21.61
N LEU A 489 4.59 -22.98 -21.78
CA LEU A 489 3.44 -22.92 -20.86
C LEU A 489 2.35 -23.87 -21.36
N PHE A 490 1.91 -24.76 -20.48
CA PHE A 490 0.97 -25.84 -20.81
C PHE A 490 -0.45 -25.52 -20.34
N PHE A 491 -1.39 -25.62 -21.28
CA PHE A 491 -2.82 -25.58 -20.98
C PHE A 491 -3.38 -26.99 -21.04
N ALA A 492 -3.64 -27.58 -19.86
CA ALA A 492 -4.22 -28.93 -19.75
C ALA A 492 -5.76 -28.87 -19.63
N SER A 493 -6.44 -29.94 -19.99
CA SER A 493 -7.92 -30.03 -20.05
C SER A 493 -8.63 -29.99 -18.70
N GLY A 494 -7.98 -30.38 -17.60
CA GLY A 494 -8.58 -30.40 -16.25
C GLY A 494 -9.07 -29.03 -15.77
N LEU A 495 -10.25 -29.00 -15.16
CA LEU A 495 -10.93 -27.78 -14.72
C LEU A 495 -10.74 -27.48 -13.22
N ASP A 496 -10.57 -28.50 -12.39
CA ASP A 496 -10.53 -28.39 -10.94
C ASP A 496 -9.18 -28.84 -10.40
N MET A 497 -8.47 -27.90 -9.76
CA MET A 497 -7.14 -28.17 -9.17
C MET A 497 -7.22 -28.87 -7.81
N THR A 498 -8.37 -28.89 -7.16
CA THR A 498 -8.52 -29.46 -5.80
C THR A 498 -8.90 -30.93 -5.80
N THR A 499 -9.62 -31.38 -6.81
CA THR A 499 -10.21 -32.71 -6.88
C THR A 499 -9.80 -33.52 -8.10
N SER A 500 -9.25 -32.89 -9.14
CA SER A 500 -8.83 -33.56 -10.36
C SER A 500 -7.48 -34.24 -10.21
N PRO A 501 -7.34 -35.47 -10.69
CA PRO A 501 -6.02 -36.06 -10.90
C PRO A 501 -5.21 -35.24 -11.91
N VAL A 502 -3.91 -35.55 -12.02
CA VAL A 502 -3.04 -34.99 -13.06
C VAL A 502 -3.72 -35.05 -14.43
N SER A 503 -3.72 -33.93 -15.13
CA SER A 503 -4.28 -33.88 -16.50
C SER A 503 -3.23 -34.25 -17.52
N ASP A 504 -3.43 -35.38 -18.18
CA ASP A 504 -2.52 -35.90 -19.21
C ASP A 504 -2.85 -35.36 -20.62
N ILE A 505 -3.92 -34.60 -20.80
CA ILE A 505 -4.35 -34.05 -22.07
C ILE A 505 -3.98 -32.58 -22.13
N LEU A 506 -3.13 -32.20 -23.10
CA LEU A 506 -2.81 -30.82 -23.40
C LEU A 506 -3.73 -30.27 -24.48
N LEU A 507 -4.33 -29.12 -24.21
CA LEU A 507 -5.06 -28.34 -25.21
C LEU A 507 -4.09 -27.51 -26.05
N GLN A 508 -3.07 -26.94 -25.42
CA GLN A 508 -2.06 -26.11 -26.08
C GLN A 508 -0.77 -26.04 -25.26
N ALA A 509 0.37 -25.95 -25.96
CA ALA A 509 1.66 -25.57 -25.44
C ALA A 509 2.08 -24.23 -26.07
N ILE A 510 2.39 -23.24 -25.26
CA ILE A 510 2.76 -21.89 -25.73
C ILE A 510 4.24 -21.66 -25.42
N PRO A 511 5.07 -21.31 -26.44
CA PRO A 511 6.48 -21.10 -26.23
C PRO A 511 6.74 -19.87 -25.35
N LYS A 512 7.79 -19.92 -24.55
CA LYS A 512 8.23 -18.84 -23.65
C LYS A 512 8.39 -17.49 -24.36
N SER A 513 8.80 -17.49 -25.63
CA SER A 513 8.96 -16.28 -26.44
C SER A 513 7.66 -15.48 -26.63
N SER A 514 6.52 -16.14 -26.45
CA SER A 514 5.18 -15.56 -26.52
C SER A 514 4.69 -15.01 -25.18
N ILE A 515 5.51 -15.07 -24.13
CA ILE A 515 5.18 -14.65 -22.77
C ILE A 515 6.06 -13.48 -22.37
N LYS A 516 5.43 -12.40 -21.91
CA LYS A 516 6.11 -11.19 -21.48
C LYS A 516 5.57 -10.71 -20.13
N ILE A 517 6.42 -10.04 -19.36
CA ILE A 517 6.00 -9.34 -18.15
C ILE A 517 6.18 -7.85 -18.38
N GLY A 518 5.10 -7.12 -18.27
CA GLY A 518 5.03 -5.68 -18.39
C GLY A 518 4.38 -5.04 -17.17
N LEU A 519 4.02 -3.77 -17.29
CA LEU A 519 3.35 -3.01 -16.25
C LEU A 519 1.85 -2.97 -16.52
N SER A 520 1.06 -3.34 -15.51
CA SER A 520 -0.38 -3.14 -15.52
C SER A 520 -0.72 -1.66 -15.32
N ARG A 521 -1.98 -1.31 -15.53
CA ARG A 521 -2.52 0.01 -15.24
C ARG A 521 -2.25 0.47 -13.79
N ASN A 522 -2.39 -0.44 -12.82
CA ASN A 522 -2.15 -0.16 -11.41
C ASN A 522 -0.66 -0.22 -11.03
N LYS A 523 0.23 -0.11 -12.01
CA LYS A 523 1.69 -0.15 -11.83
C LYS A 523 2.20 -1.42 -11.12
N LEU A 524 1.47 -2.53 -11.31
CA LEU A 524 1.87 -3.87 -10.85
C LEU A 524 2.38 -4.71 -12.02
N PRO A 525 3.26 -5.70 -11.79
CA PRO A 525 3.69 -6.63 -12.82
C PRO A 525 2.49 -7.35 -13.45
N CYS A 526 2.50 -7.48 -14.77
CA CYS A 526 1.44 -8.10 -15.54
C CYS A 526 2.03 -9.08 -16.54
N LEU A 527 1.70 -10.36 -16.40
CA LEU A 527 2.08 -11.39 -17.34
C LEU A 527 1.12 -11.34 -18.53
N THR A 528 1.68 -11.24 -19.75
CA THR A 528 0.93 -11.23 -21.00
C THR A 528 1.35 -12.42 -21.85
N ILE A 529 0.39 -13.20 -22.30
CA ILE A 529 0.54 -14.35 -23.19
C ILE A 529 -0.06 -13.97 -24.54
N THR A 530 0.69 -14.20 -25.63
CA THR A 530 0.23 -13.95 -27.00
C THR A 530 0.17 -15.26 -27.77
N HIS A 531 -0.96 -15.54 -28.41
CA HIS A 531 -1.15 -16.74 -29.22
C HIS A 531 -2.08 -16.43 -30.41
N ASN A 532 -1.67 -16.78 -31.64
CA ASN A 532 -2.46 -16.59 -32.85
C ASN A 532 -3.07 -15.17 -33.02
N GLY A 533 -2.28 -14.13 -32.71
CA GLY A 533 -2.73 -12.74 -32.80
C GLY A 533 -3.67 -12.28 -31.67
N ARG A 534 -4.02 -13.16 -30.73
CA ARG A 534 -4.79 -12.84 -29.52
C ARG A 534 -3.88 -12.70 -28.32
N SER A 535 -4.33 -12.02 -27.30
CA SER A 535 -3.57 -11.83 -26.05
C SER A 535 -4.44 -12.00 -24.82
N PHE A 536 -3.85 -12.60 -23.79
CA PHE A 536 -4.39 -12.68 -22.44
C PHE A 536 -3.42 -11.99 -21.49
N SER A 537 -3.94 -11.23 -20.54
CA SER A 537 -3.14 -10.54 -19.53
C SER A 537 -3.62 -10.85 -18.11
N MET A 538 -2.67 -11.14 -17.23
CA MET A 538 -2.88 -11.47 -15.82
C MET A 538 -2.02 -10.56 -14.94
N VAL A 539 -2.65 -9.74 -14.11
CA VAL A 539 -1.92 -8.97 -13.09
C VAL A 539 -1.38 -9.93 -12.04
N LEU A 540 -0.08 -9.87 -11.80
CA LEU A 540 0.58 -10.63 -10.74
C LEU A 540 0.41 -9.85 -9.42
N THR A 541 -0.67 -10.15 -8.70
CA THR A 541 -0.84 -9.70 -7.32
C THR A 541 0.13 -10.45 -6.42
N LEU A 542 0.41 -9.93 -5.22
CA LEU A 542 1.29 -10.61 -4.28
C LEU A 542 0.82 -12.04 -3.96
N MET A 543 -0.48 -12.25 -3.78
CA MET A 543 -1.05 -13.58 -3.51
C MET A 543 -0.83 -14.55 -4.68
N ARG A 544 -1.11 -14.14 -5.93
CA ARG A 544 -0.87 -14.98 -7.11
C ARG A 544 0.59 -15.34 -7.25
N PHE A 545 1.47 -14.35 -7.06
CA PHE A 545 2.91 -14.55 -7.14
C PHE A 545 3.39 -15.54 -6.08
N GLU A 546 2.94 -15.39 -4.84
CA GLU A 546 3.27 -16.28 -3.72
C GLU A 546 2.92 -17.73 -4.06
N PHE A 547 1.69 -18.01 -4.48
CA PHE A 547 1.26 -19.39 -4.77
C PHE A 547 1.94 -19.96 -6.01
N ILE A 548 2.19 -19.16 -7.05
CA ILE A 548 2.95 -19.63 -8.23
C ILE A 548 4.37 -20.02 -7.83
N HIS A 549 5.03 -19.24 -6.96
CA HIS A 549 6.39 -19.55 -6.51
C HIS A 549 6.42 -20.74 -5.53
N ARG A 550 5.46 -20.88 -4.63
CA ARG A 550 5.33 -22.10 -3.80
C ARG A 550 5.17 -23.35 -4.66
N ALA A 551 4.37 -23.30 -5.72
CA ALA A 551 4.26 -24.40 -6.67
C ALA A 551 5.58 -24.66 -7.42
N TYR A 552 6.31 -23.60 -7.81
CA TYR A 552 7.64 -23.72 -8.39
C TYR A 552 8.63 -24.42 -7.45
N GLU A 553 8.56 -24.18 -6.16
CA GLU A 553 9.40 -24.83 -5.13
C GLU A 553 8.93 -26.22 -4.75
N GLY A 554 7.78 -26.66 -5.25
CA GLY A 554 7.29 -28.03 -5.08
C GLY A 554 6.10 -28.17 -4.14
N ALA A 555 5.52 -27.05 -3.65
CA ALA A 555 4.28 -27.14 -2.90
C ALA A 555 3.14 -27.68 -3.77
N MET A 556 2.35 -28.58 -3.22
CA MET A 556 1.21 -29.15 -3.93
C MET A 556 0.06 -28.13 -3.99
N PRO A 557 -0.57 -27.92 -5.16
CA PRO A 557 -1.72 -26.99 -5.27
C PRO A 557 -2.85 -27.29 -4.29
N GLY A 558 -3.08 -28.55 -3.94
CA GLY A 558 -4.07 -28.96 -2.94
C GLY A 558 -3.79 -28.47 -1.50
N SER A 559 -2.59 -27.96 -1.21
CA SER A 559 -2.25 -27.32 0.07
C SER A 559 -2.60 -25.81 0.10
N PHE A 560 -2.99 -25.25 -1.04
CA PHE A 560 -3.33 -23.83 -1.14
C PHE A 560 -4.70 -23.54 -0.53
N SER A 561 -4.97 -22.27 -0.19
CA SER A 561 -6.29 -21.87 0.19
C SER A 561 -7.27 -22.06 -0.98
N ARG A 562 -8.52 -22.35 -0.65
CA ARG A 562 -9.58 -22.52 -1.66
C ARG A 562 -9.71 -21.30 -2.58
N GLU A 563 -9.62 -20.10 -2.03
CA GLU A 563 -9.69 -18.85 -2.79
C GLU A 563 -8.54 -18.73 -3.81
N ALA A 564 -7.32 -19.11 -3.43
CA ALA A 564 -6.18 -19.09 -4.34
C ALA A 564 -6.33 -20.12 -5.48
N CYS A 565 -6.81 -21.32 -5.18
CA CYS A 565 -7.12 -22.33 -6.18
C CYS A 565 -8.20 -21.86 -7.16
N GLU A 566 -9.31 -21.32 -6.65
CA GLU A 566 -10.41 -20.79 -7.47
C GLU A 566 -9.94 -19.63 -8.38
N ASP A 567 -9.13 -18.69 -7.86
CA ASP A 567 -8.59 -17.58 -8.65
C ASP A 567 -7.69 -18.07 -9.78
N LEU A 568 -6.73 -18.96 -9.49
CA LEU A 568 -5.80 -19.48 -10.49
C LEU A 568 -6.49 -20.36 -11.55
N THR A 569 -7.54 -21.09 -11.15
CA THR A 569 -8.39 -21.87 -12.08
C THR A 569 -9.21 -20.94 -12.97
N ALA A 570 -9.83 -19.92 -12.41
CA ALA A 570 -10.58 -18.92 -13.18
C ALA A 570 -9.68 -18.18 -14.18
N LEU A 571 -8.44 -17.90 -13.82
CA LEU A 571 -7.44 -17.32 -14.73
C LEU A 571 -7.11 -18.25 -15.90
N LYS A 572 -6.94 -19.55 -15.66
CA LYS A 572 -6.75 -20.56 -16.72
C LYS A 572 -7.94 -20.54 -17.70
N GLN A 573 -9.17 -20.57 -17.20
CA GLN A 573 -10.38 -20.55 -18.03
C GLN A 573 -10.50 -19.26 -18.86
N ARG A 574 -10.17 -18.12 -18.26
CA ARG A 574 -10.12 -16.84 -18.98
C ARG A 574 -9.06 -16.86 -20.09
N ALA A 575 -7.87 -17.39 -19.79
CA ALA A 575 -6.80 -17.51 -20.79
C ALA A 575 -7.21 -18.39 -21.96
N LEU A 576 -7.82 -19.55 -21.72
CA LEU A 576 -8.34 -20.44 -22.76
C LEU A 576 -9.35 -19.70 -23.66
N ARG A 577 -10.29 -18.97 -23.06
CA ARG A 577 -11.29 -18.19 -23.80
C ARG A 577 -10.67 -17.04 -24.60
N ASP A 578 -9.83 -16.23 -23.96
CA ASP A 578 -9.30 -15.00 -24.55
C ASP A 578 -8.27 -15.30 -25.65
N LEU A 579 -7.55 -16.42 -25.54
CA LEU A 579 -6.62 -16.93 -26.57
C LEU A 579 -7.31 -17.82 -27.62
N ASP A 580 -8.60 -18.13 -27.45
CA ASP A 580 -9.40 -19.05 -28.30
C ASP A 580 -8.81 -20.45 -28.42
N ILE A 581 -8.27 -20.95 -27.30
CA ILE A 581 -7.75 -22.32 -27.23
C ILE A 581 -8.92 -23.27 -27.03
N LYS A 582 -9.07 -24.23 -27.94
CA LYS A 582 -10.15 -25.22 -27.98
C LYS A 582 -9.58 -26.62 -28.07
N GLU A 583 -10.37 -27.59 -27.65
CA GLU A 583 -10.08 -28.99 -27.94
C GLU A 583 -10.14 -29.23 -29.44
N ASP A 584 -9.14 -29.93 -29.95
CA ASP A 584 -9.21 -30.44 -31.33
C ASP A 584 -10.17 -31.65 -31.36
N GLN A 585 -11.15 -31.62 -32.26
CA GLN A 585 -12.12 -32.70 -32.39
C GLN A 585 -11.54 -33.94 -33.07
N HIS A 586 -10.40 -33.81 -33.75
CA HIS A 586 -9.78 -34.87 -34.55
C HIS A 586 -8.44 -35.36 -33.98
N ALA A 587 -7.88 -34.64 -33.01
CA ALA A 587 -6.62 -35.04 -32.41
C ALA A 587 -6.55 -34.60 -30.93
N LEU A 588 -5.76 -35.30 -30.13
CA LEU A 588 -5.39 -34.87 -28.80
C LEU A 588 -3.88 -34.91 -28.61
N ILE A 589 -3.38 -34.09 -27.69
CA ILE A 589 -1.98 -34.11 -27.30
C ILE A 589 -1.92 -34.78 -25.92
N HIS A 590 -1.41 -36.00 -25.90
CA HIS A 590 -1.18 -36.72 -24.65
C HIS A 590 0.18 -36.31 -24.08
N MET A 591 0.19 -35.95 -22.81
CA MET A 591 1.37 -35.52 -22.05
C MET A 591 1.81 -36.64 -21.11
N THR A 592 3.07 -37.02 -21.15
CA THR A 592 3.69 -37.87 -20.16
C THR A 592 4.92 -37.20 -19.56
N LEU A 593 5.20 -37.50 -18.28
CA LEU A 593 6.41 -37.03 -17.62
C LEU A 593 7.49 -38.10 -17.73
N GLY A 594 8.60 -37.79 -18.39
CA GLY A 594 9.80 -38.57 -18.40
C GLY A 594 10.68 -38.34 -17.17
N GLU A 595 11.92 -38.85 -17.21
CA GLU A 595 12.90 -38.66 -16.14
C GLU A 595 13.10 -37.15 -15.80
N GLY A 596 13.11 -36.86 -14.50
CA GLY A 596 13.28 -35.50 -13.99
C GLY A 596 12.13 -34.53 -14.31
N GLY A 597 10.93 -35.02 -14.65
CA GLY A 597 9.74 -34.21 -14.89
C GLY A 597 9.71 -33.51 -16.27
N LYS A 598 10.53 -33.96 -17.22
CA LYS A 598 10.50 -33.47 -18.61
C LYS A 598 9.23 -33.93 -19.31
N VAL A 599 8.60 -33.01 -20.02
CA VAL A 599 7.34 -33.28 -20.74
C VAL A 599 7.62 -33.94 -22.07
N GLN A 600 6.99 -35.10 -22.29
CA GLN A 600 6.91 -35.76 -23.59
C GLN A 600 5.49 -35.60 -24.12
N LYS A 601 5.36 -35.20 -25.41
CA LYS A 601 4.09 -34.95 -26.07
C LYS A 601 3.88 -36.02 -27.16
N THR A 602 2.76 -36.70 -27.12
CA THR A 602 2.34 -37.65 -28.12
C THR A 602 1.06 -37.16 -28.79
N HIS A 603 1.09 -36.94 -30.07
CA HIS A 603 -0.10 -36.60 -30.85
C HIS A 603 -0.86 -37.88 -31.23
N ILE A 604 -2.14 -37.91 -30.89
CA ILE A 604 -3.05 -39.02 -31.17
C ILE A 604 -4.16 -38.47 -32.05
N GLU A 605 -4.22 -38.95 -33.30
CA GLU A 605 -5.29 -38.61 -34.26
C GLU A 605 -6.43 -39.61 -34.14
N PHE A 606 -7.66 -39.11 -34.15
CA PHE A 606 -8.85 -39.93 -34.21
C PHE A 606 -9.23 -40.19 -35.65
N GLN A 607 -9.38 -41.47 -36.02
CA GLN A 607 -9.85 -41.88 -37.33
C GLN A 607 -11.35 -41.74 -37.48
#